data_2afa088518468834a10627d1014ceceb
#
_entry.id   2afa088518468834a10627d1014ceceb
#
_cell.length_a   1.000
_cell.length_b   1.000
_cell.length_c   1.000
_cell.angle_alpha   90.00
_cell.angle_beta   90.00
_cell.angle_gamma   90.00
#
_symmetry.space_group_name_H-M   'P 1'
#
loop_
_entity.id
_entity.type
_entity.pdbx_description
1 polymer ?
#
loop_
_entity_poly.entity_id
_entity_poly.type
_entity_poly.pdbx_seq_one_letter_code
_entity_poly.pdbx_strand_id
1 'polypeptide(L)'
;MNIQLNGHNSPTNLITFNSVPNIVSIESTQPQGSKATLTINITNLSGINVNTEYYIKINDVIIKSSTTDPTNKRFYITSANSNNDKNAVAASIVRALRASSLVNYNIYQVNKAGSLTSTIKVEAKEIGQQYTINWETNLGNAITSQNYLGSTTDEFIGNQICIDVYNNDQYITTLEKAYYKDRVDFNISQVLTTISRYDFLTPFNLIIYSKTNKTVKNLGYISGNYSAMGYMCNQGKKYLQMSGVNIFAQNVSRGATRLPANKTILYTYESSIPFSLYSQDASVSLEVNYVDSNESVKKVDHVTIPIYNKMGFMDIGLDSEVFNSSSYIDIKIPQAGYIRYNVIKPLDATSRCQRVYYHNSYGGISFFDFTGQKTENHKVNNDTYTKNILSYYDESTLEATKIYNKETEITVTMKSHLMEPDARWQFNDLLGSYDVWTNINGVDYKIIITDCKVDETTTGVWEATITYTYSYI
;
A
#
# COMPACT_ATOMS: atom_id res chain seq x y z
N MET A 1 -14.27 8.34 13.46
CA MET A 1 -13.17 8.17 12.50
C MET A 1 -13.38 6.91 11.72
N ASN A 2 -13.09 6.95 10.43
CA ASN A 2 -13.09 5.79 9.55
C ASN A 2 -11.64 5.36 9.33
N ILE A 3 -11.32 4.12 9.69
CA ILE A 3 -9.99 3.54 9.52
C ILE A 3 -10.08 2.46 8.47
N GLN A 4 -9.26 2.57 7.44
CA GLN A 4 -9.23 1.65 6.31
C GLN A 4 -7.80 1.12 6.09
N LEU A 5 -7.69 -0.14 5.70
CA LEU A 5 -6.47 -0.68 5.10
C LEU A 5 -6.79 -1.07 3.67
N ASN A 6 -6.07 -0.49 2.70
CA ASN A 6 -6.28 -0.69 1.26
C ASN A 6 -7.74 -0.44 0.82
N GLY A 7 -8.42 0.53 1.44
CA GLY A 7 -9.82 0.87 1.15
C GLY A 7 -10.87 -0.03 1.83
N HIS A 8 -10.47 -0.96 2.70
CA HIS A 8 -11.37 -1.83 3.45
C HIS A 8 -11.58 -1.33 4.88
N ASN A 9 -12.83 -1.10 5.27
CA ASN A 9 -13.20 -0.64 6.61
C ASN A 9 -13.06 -1.76 7.64
N SER A 10 -12.41 -1.46 8.76
CA SER A 10 -12.30 -2.33 9.96
C SER A 10 -12.01 -3.81 9.62
N PRO A 11 -10.94 -4.10 8.89
CA PRO A 11 -10.67 -5.45 8.46
C PRO A 11 -10.23 -6.31 9.63
N THR A 12 -11.14 -7.12 10.14
CA THR A 12 -10.77 -8.29 10.94
C THR A 12 -10.40 -9.40 9.97
N ASN A 13 -9.20 -9.98 10.12
CA ASN A 13 -8.72 -11.08 9.29
C ASN A 13 -8.40 -10.70 7.81
N LEU A 14 -7.81 -9.56 7.58
CA LEU A 14 -7.35 -9.14 6.27
C LEU A 14 -6.08 -9.91 5.86
N ILE A 15 -6.04 -10.41 4.62
CA ILE A 15 -4.80 -10.86 3.98
C ILE A 15 -4.33 -9.75 3.05
N THR A 16 -3.07 -9.32 3.17
CA THR A 16 -2.44 -8.34 2.29
C THR A 16 -1.25 -8.93 1.56
N PHE A 17 -0.83 -8.29 0.49
CA PHE A 17 0.27 -8.73 -0.35
C PHE A 17 1.32 -7.62 -0.49
N ASN A 18 2.59 -7.99 -0.61
CA ASN A 18 3.66 -7.03 -0.88
C ASN A 18 3.58 -6.42 -2.29
N SER A 19 2.92 -7.11 -3.22
CA SER A 19 2.69 -6.65 -4.60
C SER A 19 1.75 -5.44 -4.70
N VAL A 20 1.08 -5.06 -3.61
CA VAL A 20 0.15 -3.93 -3.54
C VAL A 20 0.62 -2.97 -2.45
N PRO A 21 0.60 -1.64 -2.68
CA PRO A 21 0.85 -0.70 -1.60
C PRO A 21 -0.12 -0.94 -0.44
N ASN A 22 0.41 -1.18 0.75
CA ASN A 22 -0.39 -1.36 1.95
C ASN A 22 -0.56 0.01 2.62
N ILE A 23 -1.70 0.64 2.36
CA ILE A 23 -2.03 1.98 2.83
C ILE A 23 -3.07 1.91 3.94
N VAL A 24 -2.70 2.38 5.13
CA VAL A 24 -3.65 2.65 6.21
C VAL A 24 -4.13 4.08 6.06
N SER A 25 -5.42 4.26 5.80
CA SER A 25 -6.08 5.56 5.69
C SER A 25 -6.93 5.81 6.90
N ILE A 26 -6.80 6.99 7.48
CA ILE A 26 -7.57 7.44 8.64
C ILE A 26 -8.29 8.71 8.24
N GLU A 27 -9.63 8.66 8.19
CA GLU A 27 -10.49 9.74 7.72
C GLU A 27 -11.45 10.20 8.82
N SER A 28 -11.71 11.50 8.89
CA SER A 28 -12.77 12.02 9.74
C SER A 28 -14.14 11.68 9.18
N THR A 29 -15.05 11.27 10.07
CA THR A 29 -16.46 11.02 9.71
C THR A 29 -17.34 12.22 10.04
N GLN A 30 -16.77 13.29 10.57
CA GLN A 30 -17.51 14.48 11.00
C GLN A 30 -17.47 15.57 9.92
N PRO A 31 -18.51 16.41 9.81
CA PRO A 31 -18.52 17.52 8.88
C PRO A 31 -17.41 18.52 9.21
N GLN A 32 -16.92 19.21 8.20
CA GLN A 32 -15.89 20.24 8.37
C GLN A 32 -16.33 21.30 9.38
N GLY A 33 -15.40 21.75 10.22
CA GLY A 33 -15.62 22.83 11.16
C GLY A 33 -16.07 24.13 10.51
N SER A 34 -16.62 25.00 11.30
CA SER A 34 -17.04 26.32 10.85
C SER A 34 -16.01 27.38 11.22
N LYS A 35 -15.92 28.42 10.41
CA LYS A 35 -15.16 29.64 10.70
C LYS A 35 -15.94 30.50 11.68
N ALA A 36 -15.23 31.11 12.61
CA ALA A 36 -15.84 32.18 13.43
C ALA A 36 -16.27 33.31 12.51
N THR A 37 -17.50 33.79 12.68
CA THR A 37 -18.08 34.82 11.81
C THR A 37 -18.89 35.83 12.66
N LEU A 38 -18.59 37.11 12.48
CA LEU A 38 -19.37 38.21 12.99
C LEU A 38 -20.02 38.96 11.82
N THR A 39 -21.35 39.07 11.88
CA THR A 39 -22.12 39.88 10.93
C THR A 39 -22.68 41.12 11.65
N ILE A 40 -22.39 42.29 11.13
CA ILE A 40 -22.83 43.57 11.63
C ILE A 40 -23.72 44.23 10.57
N ASN A 41 -24.95 44.56 10.90
CA ASN A 41 -25.88 45.26 10.03
C ASN A 41 -26.09 46.68 10.52
N ILE A 42 -25.91 47.68 9.68
CA ILE A 42 -26.26 49.07 9.94
C ILE A 42 -27.77 49.21 9.66
N THR A 43 -28.56 49.42 10.72
CA THR A 43 -30.03 49.38 10.64
C THR A 43 -30.65 50.74 10.65
N ASN A 44 -30.25 51.61 11.59
CA ASN A 44 -30.85 52.93 11.77
C ASN A 44 -29.82 53.95 12.26
N LEU A 45 -29.53 54.98 11.48
CA LEU A 45 -28.62 56.06 11.81
C LEU A 45 -29.29 57.32 12.36
N SER A 46 -30.65 57.43 12.36
CA SER A 46 -31.37 58.65 12.75
C SER A 46 -31.16 59.04 14.21
N GLY A 47 -30.77 58.12 15.07
CA GLY A 47 -30.47 58.37 16.49
C GLY A 47 -29.01 58.72 16.78
N ILE A 48 -28.14 58.79 15.76
CA ILE A 48 -26.73 59.08 15.92
C ILE A 48 -26.49 60.55 16.20
N ASN A 49 -25.81 60.88 17.30
CA ASN A 49 -25.31 62.21 17.57
C ASN A 49 -23.89 62.36 16.97
N VAL A 50 -23.74 63.08 15.86
CA VAL A 50 -22.48 63.26 15.12
C VAL A 50 -21.36 63.89 15.95
N ASN A 51 -21.70 64.53 17.07
CA ASN A 51 -20.71 65.14 17.97
C ASN A 51 -20.22 64.15 19.05
N THR A 52 -20.71 62.91 19.06
CA THR A 52 -20.31 61.86 19.98
C THR A 52 -19.29 60.94 19.27
N GLU A 53 -18.19 60.62 19.94
CA GLU A 53 -17.25 59.60 19.43
C GLU A 53 -17.83 58.19 19.62
N TYR A 54 -18.03 57.50 18.52
CA TYR A 54 -18.45 56.12 18.54
C TYR A 54 -17.25 55.20 18.26
N TYR A 55 -17.35 53.95 18.75
CA TYR A 55 -16.30 52.98 18.52
C TYR A 55 -16.88 51.59 18.13
N ILE A 56 -16.06 50.83 17.44
CA ILE A 56 -16.22 49.40 17.23
C ILE A 56 -14.94 48.74 17.71
N LYS A 57 -15.06 47.80 18.60
CA LYS A 57 -13.98 46.99 19.12
C LYS A 57 -14.17 45.54 18.63
N ILE A 58 -13.17 44.99 18.02
CA ILE A 58 -13.13 43.58 17.62
C ILE A 58 -11.82 42.99 18.18
N ASN A 59 -11.98 42.05 19.10
CA ASN A 59 -10.88 41.56 19.93
C ASN A 59 -10.18 42.74 20.62
N ASP A 60 -8.90 42.93 20.45
CA ASP A 60 -8.13 44.05 21.05
C ASP A 60 -8.02 45.26 20.14
N VAL A 61 -8.68 45.26 18.99
CA VAL A 61 -8.61 46.33 17.99
C VAL A 61 -9.82 47.24 18.13
N ILE A 62 -9.58 48.54 18.35
CA ILE A 62 -10.59 49.57 18.44
C ILE A 62 -10.45 50.52 17.24
N ILE A 63 -11.54 50.70 16.49
CA ILE A 63 -11.68 51.81 15.50
C ILE A 63 -12.71 52.81 16.02
N LYS A 64 -12.44 54.09 15.74
CA LYS A 64 -13.28 55.19 16.22
C LYS A 64 -13.97 55.94 15.09
N SER A 65 -15.07 56.58 15.35
CA SER A 65 -15.81 57.41 14.37
C SER A 65 -15.13 58.75 14.12
N SER A 66 -15.41 59.34 12.94
CA SER A 66 -15.04 60.72 12.57
C SER A 66 -16.07 61.25 11.58
N THR A 67 -16.46 62.52 11.73
CA THR A 67 -17.38 63.20 10.80
C THR A 67 -16.62 63.94 9.69
N THR A 68 -15.35 64.25 9.91
CA THR A 68 -14.60 65.17 9.05
C THR A 68 -13.46 64.54 8.27
N ASP A 69 -12.92 63.43 8.77
CA ASP A 69 -11.80 62.75 8.13
C ASP A 69 -11.82 61.24 8.37
N PRO A 70 -12.46 60.47 7.49
CA PRO A 70 -12.38 59.03 7.56
C PRO A 70 -11.00 58.54 7.11
N THR A 71 -10.05 58.55 8.04
CA THR A 71 -8.70 57.94 7.79
C THR A 71 -8.77 56.41 7.81
N ASN A 72 -7.69 55.73 7.44
CA ASN A 72 -7.59 54.29 7.47
C ASN A 72 -7.79 53.65 8.86
N LYS A 73 -7.87 54.44 9.93
CA LYS A 73 -8.13 53.96 11.32
C LYS A 73 -9.40 54.54 11.93
N ARG A 74 -10.14 55.38 11.19
CA ARG A 74 -11.41 55.94 11.62
C ARG A 74 -12.49 55.71 10.58
N PHE A 75 -13.72 55.44 11.04
CA PHE A 75 -14.85 55.25 10.15
C PHE A 75 -15.74 56.51 10.10
N TYR A 76 -16.36 56.68 8.92
CA TYR A 76 -17.33 57.75 8.73
C TYR A 76 -18.61 57.48 9.49
N ILE A 77 -19.22 58.49 10.12
CA ILE A 77 -20.51 58.42 10.79
C ILE A 77 -21.37 59.63 10.41
N THR A 78 -22.67 59.43 10.27
CA THR A 78 -23.67 60.46 9.94
C THR A 78 -24.99 60.11 10.63
N SER A 79 -25.82 61.12 10.85
CA SER A 79 -27.19 61.00 11.28
C SER A 79 -28.21 60.79 10.12
N ALA A 80 -27.76 61.01 8.88
CA ALA A 80 -28.57 60.72 7.71
C ALA A 80 -28.82 59.20 7.59
N ASN A 81 -30.06 58.80 7.27
CA ASN A 81 -30.52 57.41 7.41
C ASN A 81 -30.96 56.76 6.08
N SER A 82 -30.56 57.34 4.94
CA SER A 82 -30.82 56.68 3.66
C SER A 82 -30.02 55.38 3.52
N ASN A 83 -30.41 54.52 2.58
CA ASN A 83 -29.61 53.31 2.27
C ASN A 83 -28.21 53.62 1.80
N ASN A 84 -28.03 54.75 1.09
CA ASN A 84 -26.72 55.20 0.67
C ASN A 84 -25.82 55.59 1.83
N ASP A 85 -26.41 56.29 2.85
CA ASP A 85 -25.68 56.67 4.05
C ASP A 85 -25.24 55.46 4.87
N LYS A 86 -26.16 54.49 5.09
CA LYS A 86 -25.87 53.25 5.76
C LYS A 86 -24.74 52.46 5.05
N ASN A 87 -24.79 52.46 3.72
CA ASN A 87 -23.78 51.80 2.90
C ASN A 87 -22.41 52.54 2.98
N ALA A 88 -22.41 53.84 3.00
CA ALA A 88 -21.18 54.63 3.15
C ALA A 88 -20.54 54.38 4.54
N VAL A 89 -21.36 54.34 5.62
CA VAL A 89 -20.88 54.00 6.95
C VAL A 89 -20.29 52.58 6.98
N ALA A 90 -21.00 51.59 6.43
CA ALA A 90 -20.50 50.20 6.36
C ALA A 90 -19.19 50.11 5.61
N ALA A 91 -19.08 50.75 4.44
CA ALA A 91 -17.87 50.74 3.64
C ALA A 91 -16.66 51.36 4.37
N SER A 92 -16.92 52.45 5.14
CA SER A 92 -15.87 53.10 5.92
C SER A 92 -15.40 52.27 7.10
N ILE A 93 -16.33 51.56 7.77
CA ILE A 93 -16.00 50.61 8.84
C ILE A 93 -15.12 49.47 8.27
N VAL A 94 -15.49 48.86 7.15
CA VAL A 94 -14.69 47.82 6.49
C VAL A 94 -13.29 48.31 6.19
N ARG A 95 -13.15 49.51 5.63
CA ARG A 95 -11.85 50.13 5.34
C ARG A 95 -11.02 50.35 6.62
N ALA A 96 -11.60 50.87 7.67
CA ALA A 96 -10.93 51.08 8.94
C ALA A 96 -10.48 49.77 9.62
N LEU A 97 -11.32 48.74 9.58
CA LEU A 97 -10.98 47.41 10.09
C LEU A 97 -9.91 46.73 9.28
N ARG A 98 -9.95 46.83 7.96
CA ARG A 98 -8.88 46.27 7.08
C ARG A 98 -7.51 46.93 7.29
N ALA A 99 -7.51 48.22 7.63
CA ALA A 99 -6.25 48.95 7.92
C ALA A 99 -5.76 48.68 9.36
N SER A 100 -6.44 47.88 10.11
CA SER A 100 -6.09 47.47 11.48
C SER A 100 -5.26 46.20 11.54
N SER A 101 -4.83 45.79 12.72
CA SER A 101 -4.04 44.58 12.96
C SER A 101 -4.84 43.27 12.96
N LEU A 102 -6.06 43.25 12.43
CA LEU A 102 -6.88 42.04 12.34
C LEU A 102 -6.44 41.08 11.21
N VAL A 103 -5.17 40.70 11.22
CA VAL A 103 -4.54 39.91 10.14
C VAL A 103 -5.12 38.51 9.93
N ASN A 104 -5.72 37.92 10.96
CA ASN A 104 -6.28 36.58 10.92
C ASN A 104 -7.74 36.52 10.43
N TYR A 105 -8.29 37.66 10.02
CA TYR A 105 -9.68 37.78 9.60
C TYR A 105 -9.80 38.35 8.21
N ASN A 106 -10.79 37.85 7.46
CA ASN A 106 -11.28 38.48 6.23
C ASN A 106 -12.42 39.41 6.58
N ILE A 107 -12.33 40.66 6.13
CA ILE A 107 -13.30 41.71 6.43
C ILE A 107 -13.84 42.24 5.11
N TYR A 108 -15.15 42.19 4.92
CA TYR A 108 -15.76 42.62 3.67
C TYR A 108 -17.23 43.11 3.89
N GLN A 109 -17.67 43.96 2.96
CA GLN A 109 -19.07 44.32 2.89
C GLN A 109 -19.80 43.29 2.05
N VAL A 110 -20.94 42.80 2.52
CA VAL A 110 -21.74 41.82 1.80
C VAL A 110 -22.59 42.54 0.76
N ASN A 111 -22.27 42.30 -0.53
CA ASN A 111 -23.07 42.83 -1.64
C ASN A 111 -24.03 41.74 -2.15
N LYS A 112 -25.35 42.02 -2.07
CA LYS A 112 -26.31 41.21 -2.82
C LYS A 112 -26.67 41.93 -4.12
N ALA A 113 -26.71 41.22 -5.25
CA ALA A 113 -27.13 41.80 -6.52
C ALA A 113 -28.50 42.47 -6.41
N GLY A 114 -28.59 43.74 -6.78
CA GLY A 114 -29.81 44.52 -6.76
C GLY A 114 -30.21 45.11 -5.40
N SER A 115 -29.38 45.02 -4.35
CA SER A 115 -29.64 45.57 -3.00
C SER A 115 -28.47 46.40 -2.48
N LEU A 116 -28.71 47.59 -2.00
CA LEU A 116 -27.77 48.38 -1.24
C LEU A 116 -27.64 47.74 0.15
N THR A 117 -26.61 46.95 0.38
CA THR A 117 -26.42 46.25 1.67
C THR A 117 -25.52 47.06 2.59
N SER A 118 -26.01 47.27 3.81
CA SER A 118 -25.23 47.85 4.92
C SER A 118 -24.66 46.81 5.86
N THR A 119 -24.42 45.63 5.35
CA THR A 119 -23.95 44.46 6.12
C THR A 119 -22.44 44.35 6.01
N ILE A 120 -21.77 44.20 7.15
CA ILE A 120 -20.34 43.94 7.28
C ILE A 120 -20.16 42.54 7.78
N LYS A 121 -19.26 41.75 7.16
CA LYS A 121 -18.87 40.42 7.62
C LYS A 121 -17.40 40.42 8.00
N VAL A 122 -17.11 39.93 9.19
CA VAL A 122 -15.77 39.61 9.68
C VAL A 122 -15.72 38.10 9.85
N GLU A 123 -14.81 37.45 9.15
CA GLU A 123 -14.73 35.99 9.10
C GLU A 123 -13.28 35.55 9.37
N ALA A 124 -13.08 34.59 10.27
CA ALA A 124 -11.75 34.00 10.47
C ALA A 124 -11.22 33.38 9.16
N LYS A 125 -9.92 33.52 8.90
CA LYS A 125 -9.30 32.92 7.72
C LYS A 125 -9.31 31.40 7.77
N GLU A 126 -9.21 30.84 8.98
CA GLU A 126 -9.15 29.41 9.24
C GLU A 126 -10.34 28.92 10.05
N ILE A 127 -10.57 27.64 9.99
CA ILE A 127 -11.59 26.94 10.78
C ILE A 127 -11.02 26.67 12.17
N GLY A 128 -11.84 26.78 13.21
CA GLY A 128 -11.44 26.35 14.54
C GLY A 128 -11.99 27.20 15.68
N GLN A 129 -12.06 26.60 16.87
CA GLN A 129 -12.51 27.25 18.09
C GLN A 129 -11.50 28.29 18.61
N GLN A 130 -10.22 28.19 18.22
CA GLN A 130 -9.18 29.15 18.60
C GLN A 130 -9.43 30.55 18.01
N TYR A 131 -10.25 30.68 16.99
CA TYR A 131 -10.64 31.93 16.39
C TYR A 131 -11.97 32.37 16.96
N THR A 132 -11.92 33.15 18.04
CA THR A 132 -13.10 33.82 18.62
C THR A 132 -13.14 35.26 18.12
N ILE A 133 -14.34 35.78 17.90
CA ILE A 133 -14.56 37.19 17.58
C ILE A 133 -15.30 37.80 18.76
N ASN A 134 -14.56 38.43 19.67
CA ASN A 134 -15.14 39.25 20.74
C ASN A 134 -15.39 40.62 20.17
N TRP A 135 -16.60 41.14 20.29
CA TRP A 135 -16.93 42.42 19.74
C TRP A 135 -17.77 43.29 20.71
N GLU A 136 -17.57 44.60 20.61
CA GLU A 136 -18.20 45.56 21.44
C GLU A 136 -18.37 46.88 20.68
N THR A 137 -19.42 47.64 20.95
CA THR A 137 -19.65 48.95 20.36
C THR A 137 -20.59 49.81 21.22
N ASN A 138 -20.47 51.10 21.10
CA ASN A 138 -21.43 52.06 21.70
C ASN A 138 -22.41 52.67 20.68
N LEU A 139 -22.53 52.09 19.49
CA LEU A 139 -23.48 52.54 18.46
C LEU A 139 -24.96 52.21 18.79
N GLY A 140 -25.22 51.44 19.83
CA GLY A 140 -26.54 51.13 20.31
C GLY A 140 -27.47 50.57 19.24
N ASN A 141 -28.69 51.14 19.12
CA ASN A 141 -29.69 50.65 18.15
C ASN A 141 -29.39 50.96 16.68
N ALA A 142 -28.27 51.68 16.39
CA ALA A 142 -27.89 51.95 15.01
C ALA A 142 -27.43 50.69 14.27
N ILE A 143 -27.06 49.65 15.01
CA ILE A 143 -26.60 48.39 14.44
C ILE A 143 -27.22 47.18 15.10
N THR A 144 -27.28 46.07 14.37
CA THR A 144 -27.55 44.73 14.89
C THR A 144 -26.41 43.82 14.54
N SER A 145 -26.18 42.79 15.33
CA SER A 145 -25.11 41.84 15.05
C SER A 145 -25.52 40.40 15.31
N GLN A 146 -24.88 39.51 14.59
CA GLN A 146 -24.89 38.07 14.83
C GLN A 146 -23.46 37.58 14.90
N ASN A 147 -23.12 36.87 15.96
CA ASN A 147 -21.81 36.33 16.16
C ASN A 147 -21.89 34.79 16.23
N TYR A 148 -21.19 34.12 15.36
CA TYR A 148 -21.08 32.67 15.34
C TYR A 148 -19.65 32.29 15.70
N LEU A 149 -19.52 31.44 16.72
CA LEU A 149 -18.23 30.88 17.10
C LEU A 149 -17.76 29.90 16.05
N GLY A 150 -16.46 29.90 15.78
CA GLY A 150 -15.84 28.86 15.02
C GLY A 150 -15.97 27.52 15.74
N SER A 151 -16.13 26.46 15.01
CA SER A 151 -16.11 25.10 15.56
C SER A 151 -15.02 24.27 14.90
N THR A 152 -14.24 23.56 15.69
CA THR A 152 -13.48 22.42 15.20
C THR A 152 -14.39 21.22 15.28
N THR A 153 -14.60 20.57 14.18
CA THR A 153 -15.34 19.32 14.14
C THR A 153 -14.44 18.12 14.35
N ASP A 154 -13.15 18.30 14.15
CA ASP A 154 -12.17 17.24 14.33
C ASP A 154 -11.23 17.59 15.49
N GLU A 155 -11.42 16.93 16.62
CA GLU A 155 -10.55 17.05 17.79
C GLU A 155 -9.10 16.60 17.53
N PHE A 156 -8.85 16.03 16.34
CA PHE A 156 -7.55 15.48 15.95
C PHE A 156 -6.72 16.39 15.04
N ILE A 157 -7.30 17.49 14.53
CA ILE A 157 -6.52 18.45 13.71
C ILE A 157 -5.38 19.02 14.56
N GLY A 158 -4.17 18.89 14.03
CA GLY A 158 -2.94 19.32 14.71
C GLY A 158 -2.34 18.28 15.66
N ASN A 159 -2.99 17.14 15.85
CA ASN A 159 -2.46 16.02 16.61
C ASN A 159 -1.58 15.14 15.72
N GLN A 160 -0.69 14.41 16.32
CA GLN A 160 0.01 13.32 15.65
C GLN A 160 -0.86 12.06 15.69
N ILE A 161 -1.00 11.42 14.55
CA ILE A 161 -1.54 10.06 14.45
C ILE A 161 -0.38 9.10 14.41
N CYS A 162 -0.46 8.07 15.24
CA CYS A 162 0.57 7.04 15.40
C CYS A 162 -0.01 5.68 15.05
N ILE A 163 0.81 4.85 14.43
CA ILE A 163 0.51 3.44 14.17
C ILE A 163 1.66 2.61 14.73
N ASP A 164 1.37 1.85 15.79
CA ASP A 164 2.29 0.84 16.29
C ASP A 164 2.08 -0.45 15.51
N VAL A 165 3.16 -1.00 14.97
CA VAL A 165 3.16 -2.24 14.20
C VAL A 165 3.73 -3.35 15.05
N TYR A 166 3.00 -4.46 15.14
CA TYR A 166 3.39 -5.67 15.87
C TYR A 166 3.40 -6.88 14.95
N ASN A 167 4.28 -7.83 15.23
CA ASN A 167 4.29 -9.18 14.66
C ASN A 167 4.17 -10.19 15.82
N ASN A 168 3.08 -10.96 15.88
CA ASN A 168 2.84 -11.93 16.98
C ASN A 168 3.10 -11.31 18.37
N ASP A 169 2.48 -10.20 18.68
CA ASP A 169 2.63 -9.44 19.93
C ASP A 169 4.03 -8.83 20.17
N GLN A 170 4.98 -9.06 19.26
CA GLN A 170 6.27 -8.38 19.30
C GLN A 170 6.15 -7.00 18.64
N TYR A 171 6.44 -5.93 19.39
CA TYR A 171 6.53 -4.57 18.85
C TYR A 171 7.68 -4.46 17.83
N ILE A 172 7.37 -3.88 16.67
CA ILE A 172 8.33 -3.67 15.57
C ILE A 172 8.72 -2.19 15.47
N THR A 173 7.75 -1.32 15.28
CA THR A 173 7.98 0.12 15.08
C THR A 173 6.72 0.94 15.24
N THR A 174 6.89 2.25 15.41
CA THR A 174 5.82 3.24 15.34
C THR A 174 6.00 4.12 14.12
N LEU A 175 4.93 4.31 13.35
CA LEU A 175 4.84 5.29 12.28
C LEU A 175 4.04 6.50 12.78
N GLU A 176 4.57 7.71 12.57
CA GLU A 176 3.92 8.93 13.04
C GLU A 176 3.72 9.92 11.89
N LYS A 177 2.54 10.54 11.83
CA LYS A 177 2.24 11.64 10.91
C LYS A 177 1.31 12.65 11.56
N ALA A 178 1.51 13.91 11.23
CA ALA A 178 0.55 14.95 11.61
C ALA A 178 -0.76 14.76 10.85
N TYR A 179 -1.87 14.84 11.59
CA TYR A 179 -3.21 14.83 11.00
C TYR A 179 -3.51 16.21 10.43
N TYR A 180 -3.67 16.26 9.13
CA TYR A 180 -3.91 17.50 8.41
C TYR A 180 -5.16 17.38 7.54
N LYS A 181 -6.06 18.36 7.63
CA LYS A 181 -7.38 18.33 7.00
C LYS A 181 -8.23 17.18 7.56
N ASP A 182 -8.71 16.30 6.68
CA ASP A 182 -9.70 15.28 7.02
C ASP A 182 -9.17 13.86 6.86
N ARG A 183 -7.87 13.72 6.48
CA ARG A 183 -7.28 12.42 6.16
C ARG A 183 -5.78 12.38 6.41
N VAL A 184 -5.30 11.22 6.84
CA VAL A 184 -3.89 10.87 6.85
C VAL A 184 -3.69 9.44 6.32
N ASP A 185 -2.69 9.25 5.47
CA ASP A 185 -2.35 7.96 4.87
C ASP A 185 -0.95 7.52 5.30
N PHE A 186 -0.84 6.26 5.73
CA PHE A 186 0.42 5.61 6.08
C PHE A 186 0.69 4.47 5.11
N ASN A 187 1.84 4.50 4.47
CA ASN A 187 2.32 3.34 3.70
C ASN A 187 3.13 2.43 4.63
N ILE A 188 2.56 1.28 4.97
CA ILE A 188 3.18 0.28 5.85
C ILE A 188 3.89 -0.84 5.10
N SER A 189 3.92 -0.81 3.75
CA SER A 189 4.46 -1.89 2.91
C SER A 189 5.90 -2.25 3.28
N GLN A 190 6.76 -1.26 3.48
CA GLN A 190 8.17 -1.52 3.79
C GLN A 190 8.34 -2.21 5.15
N VAL A 191 7.55 -1.81 6.15
CA VAL A 191 7.58 -2.44 7.48
C VAL A 191 7.12 -3.88 7.38
N LEU A 192 6.01 -4.14 6.69
CA LEU A 192 5.50 -5.49 6.48
C LEU A 192 6.49 -6.37 5.73
N THR A 193 7.14 -5.85 4.69
CA THR A 193 8.19 -6.58 3.96
C THR A 193 9.38 -6.96 4.86
N THR A 194 9.74 -6.10 5.80
CA THR A 194 10.84 -6.36 6.72
C THR A 194 10.54 -7.50 7.68
N ILE A 195 9.30 -7.61 8.17
CA ILE A 195 8.91 -8.65 9.14
C ILE A 195 8.62 -10.00 8.49
N SER A 196 8.34 -10.03 7.18
CA SER A 196 7.87 -11.24 6.48
C SER A 196 8.97 -12.02 5.76
N ARG A 197 10.23 -11.85 6.13
CA ARG A 197 11.38 -12.33 5.34
C ARG A 197 11.43 -13.83 5.04
N TYR A 198 10.77 -14.67 5.83
CA TYR A 198 10.90 -16.13 5.70
C TYR A 198 9.60 -16.90 5.86
N ASP A 199 8.53 -16.25 6.25
CA ASP A 199 7.26 -16.88 6.52
C ASP A 199 6.30 -16.69 5.34
N PHE A 200 5.67 -17.79 4.95
CA PHE A 200 4.68 -17.84 3.88
C PHE A 200 3.49 -16.90 4.13
N LEU A 201 3.09 -16.77 5.38
CA LEU A 201 2.06 -15.86 5.82
C LEU A 201 2.43 -15.30 7.20
N THR A 202 2.71 -14.02 7.25
CA THR A 202 3.14 -13.35 8.48
C THR A 202 1.99 -12.59 9.10
N PRO A 203 1.55 -12.93 10.32
CA PRO A 203 0.54 -12.16 11.02
C PRO A 203 1.09 -10.81 11.46
N PHE A 204 0.24 -9.79 11.41
CA PHE A 204 0.57 -8.46 11.93
C PHE A 204 -0.63 -7.84 12.64
N ASN A 205 -0.31 -6.95 13.57
CA ASN A 205 -1.30 -6.17 14.31
C ASN A 205 -0.90 -4.69 14.26
N LEU A 206 -1.89 -3.83 14.06
CA LEU A 206 -1.73 -2.39 14.06
C LEU A 206 -2.57 -1.79 15.18
N ILE A 207 -1.94 -1.03 16.06
CA ILE A 207 -2.64 -0.21 17.07
C ILE A 207 -2.56 1.23 16.60
N ILE A 208 -3.72 1.86 16.41
CA ILE A 208 -3.82 3.20 15.85
C ILE A 208 -4.33 4.14 16.94
N TYR A 209 -3.58 5.20 17.20
CA TYR A 209 -3.92 6.16 18.22
C TYR A 209 -3.51 7.58 17.84
N SER A 210 -4.16 8.57 18.45
CA SER A 210 -3.74 9.96 18.37
C SER A 210 -2.91 10.33 19.60
N LYS A 211 -1.89 11.15 19.39
CA LYS A 211 -0.99 11.64 20.43
C LYS A 211 -0.97 13.15 20.43
N THR A 212 -1.29 13.74 21.55
CA THR A 212 -1.05 15.16 21.86
C THR A 212 -0.02 15.25 22.98
N ASN A 213 0.51 16.45 23.23
CA ASN A 213 1.48 16.68 24.32
C ASN A 213 0.98 16.22 25.70
N LYS A 214 -0.30 15.93 25.87
CA LYS A 214 -0.92 15.60 27.17
C LYS A 214 -1.80 14.36 27.17
N THR A 215 -2.27 13.87 26.01
CA THR A 215 -3.24 12.77 25.96
C THR A 215 -2.94 11.82 24.81
N VAL A 216 -3.13 10.52 25.05
CA VAL A 216 -3.15 9.47 24.04
C VAL A 216 -4.57 8.95 23.95
N LYS A 217 -5.13 8.92 22.73
CA LYS A 217 -6.49 8.41 22.49
C LYS A 217 -6.41 7.27 21.47
N ASN A 218 -6.82 6.09 21.87
CA ASN A 218 -6.91 4.93 20.98
C ASN A 218 -8.00 5.17 19.91
N LEU A 219 -7.67 4.99 18.64
CA LEU A 219 -8.55 5.18 17.50
C LEU A 219 -9.04 3.88 16.91
N GLY A 220 -8.27 2.80 17.04
CA GLY A 220 -8.66 1.51 16.49
C GLY A 220 -7.52 0.50 16.44
N TYR A 221 -7.87 -0.67 15.94
CA TYR A 221 -7.02 -1.81 15.83
C TYR A 221 -7.26 -2.53 14.48
N ILE A 222 -6.19 -2.93 13.81
CA ILE A 222 -6.23 -3.73 12.60
C ILE A 222 -5.37 -4.96 12.80
N SER A 223 -5.93 -6.13 12.52
CA SER A 223 -5.22 -7.40 12.52
C SER A 223 -5.27 -8.00 11.12
N GLY A 224 -4.17 -8.51 10.65
CA GLY A 224 -4.09 -9.07 9.32
C GLY A 224 -2.97 -10.08 9.17
N ASN A 225 -2.94 -10.70 8.00
CA ASN A 225 -1.87 -11.57 7.57
C ASN A 225 -1.23 -10.98 6.33
N TYR A 226 0.08 -10.91 6.34
CA TYR A 226 0.87 -10.44 5.21
C TYR A 226 1.50 -11.63 4.52
N SER A 227 1.22 -11.81 3.24
CA SER A 227 1.88 -12.83 2.48
C SER A 227 3.23 -12.30 2.00
N ALA A 228 4.27 -13.04 2.38
CA ALA A 228 5.63 -12.68 2.02
C ALA A 228 5.83 -12.74 0.51
N MET A 229 6.55 -11.77 0.07
CA MET A 229 7.49 -11.71 -1.03
C MET A 229 7.13 -12.39 -2.35
N GLY A 230 6.58 -11.62 -3.21
CA GLY A 230 6.53 -11.88 -4.63
C GLY A 230 6.82 -10.60 -5.40
N TYR A 231 6.94 -10.72 -6.69
CA TYR A 231 7.16 -9.61 -7.60
C TYR A 231 5.92 -8.71 -7.70
N MET A 232 6.12 -7.39 -7.66
CA MET A 232 5.09 -6.40 -7.94
C MET A 232 4.70 -6.43 -9.42
N CYS A 233 3.94 -7.42 -9.84
CA CYS A 233 3.38 -7.44 -11.17
C CYS A 233 2.21 -6.45 -11.26
N ASN A 234 2.28 -5.49 -12.19
CA ASN A 234 1.17 -4.59 -12.52
C ASN A 234 -0.14 -5.34 -12.83
N GLN A 235 -0.05 -6.60 -13.21
CA GLN A 235 -1.20 -7.47 -13.45
C GLN A 235 -1.83 -7.99 -12.16
N GLY A 236 -1.07 -8.21 -11.08
CA GLY A 236 -1.63 -8.54 -9.75
C GLY A 236 -2.50 -7.39 -9.23
N LYS A 237 -2.03 -6.15 -9.38
CA LYS A 237 -2.81 -4.95 -9.09
C LYS A 237 -4.08 -4.85 -9.96
N LYS A 238 -3.98 -5.16 -11.24
CA LYS A 238 -5.12 -5.20 -12.17
C LYS A 238 -6.13 -6.27 -11.79
N TYR A 239 -5.68 -7.45 -11.40
CA TYR A 239 -6.55 -8.55 -10.99
C TYR A 239 -7.30 -8.22 -9.70
N LEU A 240 -6.63 -7.67 -8.69
CA LEU A 240 -7.26 -7.21 -7.45
C LEU A 240 -8.25 -6.06 -7.67
N GLN A 241 -7.99 -5.18 -8.66
CA GLN A 241 -8.87 -4.08 -9.02
C GLN A 241 -10.04 -4.50 -9.94
N MET A 242 -9.80 -5.40 -10.89
CA MET A 242 -10.81 -5.82 -11.86
C MET A 242 -11.80 -6.85 -11.32
N SER A 243 -11.39 -7.66 -10.35
CA SER A 243 -12.29 -8.70 -9.85
C SER A 243 -13.41 -8.12 -9.00
N GLY A 244 -13.32 -6.87 -8.51
CA GLY A 244 -14.27 -6.31 -7.53
C GLY A 244 -14.45 -7.21 -6.32
N VAL A 245 -13.75 -8.33 -6.35
CA VAL A 245 -13.82 -9.40 -5.40
C VAL A 245 -12.83 -9.08 -4.32
N ASN A 246 -13.35 -8.65 -3.22
CA ASN A 246 -12.63 -8.73 -1.97
C ASN A 246 -12.29 -10.22 -1.78
N ILE A 247 -11.06 -10.62 -2.16
CA ILE A 247 -10.54 -11.98 -1.96
C ILE A 247 -10.78 -12.42 -0.52
N PHE A 248 -10.97 -11.47 0.37
CA PHE A 248 -11.09 -11.58 1.80
C PHE A 248 -12.53 -11.58 2.34
N ALA A 249 -13.52 -11.16 1.53
CA ALA A 249 -14.91 -11.04 1.98
C ALA A 249 -15.79 -12.24 1.61
N GLN A 250 -15.30 -13.16 0.79
CA GLN A 250 -16.06 -14.34 0.37
C GLN A 250 -15.50 -15.59 1.05
N ASN A 251 -16.40 -16.42 1.58
CA ASN A 251 -16.11 -17.77 2.09
C ASN A 251 -15.73 -18.77 0.96
N VAL A 252 -15.02 -18.30 -0.07
CA VAL A 252 -14.68 -19.09 -1.24
C VAL A 252 -13.19 -19.34 -1.22
N SER A 253 -12.82 -20.60 -1.30
CA SER A 253 -11.44 -21.05 -1.48
C SER A 253 -10.90 -20.56 -2.82
N ARG A 254 -9.66 -20.07 -2.85
CA ARG A 254 -9.01 -19.59 -4.08
C ARG A 254 -7.58 -20.07 -4.15
N GLY A 255 -7.16 -20.46 -5.35
CA GLY A 255 -5.76 -20.73 -5.61
C GLY A 255 -4.90 -19.50 -5.31
N ALA A 256 -3.84 -19.69 -4.55
CA ALA A 256 -2.78 -18.69 -4.37
C ALA A 256 -1.81 -18.68 -5.56
N THR A 257 -2.04 -19.57 -6.52
CA THR A 257 -1.43 -19.51 -7.84
C THR A 257 -2.29 -18.61 -8.70
N ARG A 258 -1.68 -17.72 -9.47
CA ARG A 258 -2.41 -16.80 -10.34
C ARG A 258 -3.37 -17.57 -11.24
N LEU A 259 -4.64 -17.21 -11.16
CA LEU A 259 -5.66 -17.59 -12.11
C LEU A 259 -5.95 -16.37 -12.99
N PRO A 260 -5.44 -16.28 -14.20
CA PRO A 260 -6.12 -15.50 -15.20
C PRO A 260 -7.45 -16.22 -15.46
N ALA A 261 -8.53 -15.48 -15.47
CA ALA A 261 -9.81 -15.99 -15.88
C ALA A 261 -9.63 -16.81 -17.18
N ASN A 262 -9.89 -18.09 -17.11
CA ASN A 262 -10.12 -19.03 -18.21
C ASN A 262 -8.96 -19.60 -19.04
N LYS A 263 -7.68 -19.26 -18.90
CA LYS A 263 -6.62 -19.89 -19.72
C LYS A 263 -5.21 -19.82 -19.12
N THR A 264 -4.98 -20.25 -17.91
CA THR A 264 -3.60 -20.39 -17.45
C THR A 264 -3.15 -21.82 -17.68
N ILE A 265 -2.29 -21.99 -18.65
CA ILE A 265 -1.57 -23.21 -18.88
C ILE A 265 -0.27 -23.11 -18.10
N LEU A 266 -0.14 -23.93 -17.08
CA LEU A 266 1.11 -24.17 -16.38
C LEU A 266 1.73 -25.44 -16.95
N TYR A 267 3.02 -25.63 -16.75
CA TYR A 267 3.72 -26.79 -17.26
C TYR A 267 4.32 -27.58 -16.11
N THR A 268 4.26 -28.91 -16.20
CA THR A 268 4.89 -29.80 -15.22
C THR A 268 5.48 -31.04 -15.88
N TYR A 269 6.64 -31.48 -15.44
CA TYR A 269 7.25 -32.75 -15.83
C TYR A 269 7.27 -33.75 -14.68
N GLU A 270 7.03 -33.32 -13.47
CA GLU A 270 7.01 -34.17 -12.28
C GLU A 270 5.59 -34.59 -11.88
N SER A 271 5.50 -35.80 -11.34
CA SER A 271 4.27 -36.33 -10.76
C SER A 271 3.96 -35.76 -9.37
N SER A 272 4.43 -34.56 -9.08
CA SER A 272 4.02 -33.76 -7.90
C SER A 272 3.83 -32.32 -8.29
N ILE A 273 2.85 -31.67 -7.67
CA ILE A 273 2.49 -30.29 -7.93
C ILE A 273 2.41 -29.54 -6.60
N PRO A 274 3.35 -28.63 -6.31
CA PRO A 274 3.24 -27.70 -5.19
C PRO A 274 2.01 -26.82 -5.41
N PHE A 275 1.08 -26.89 -4.50
CA PHE A 275 -0.19 -26.20 -4.61
C PHE A 275 -0.49 -25.37 -3.36
N SER A 276 -0.81 -24.10 -3.57
CA SER A 276 -1.19 -23.19 -2.50
C SER A 276 -2.58 -22.62 -2.75
N LEU A 277 -3.36 -22.44 -1.70
CA LEU A 277 -4.67 -21.81 -1.80
C LEU A 277 -5.02 -21.02 -0.55
N TYR A 278 -5.92 -20.05 -0.72
CA TYR A 278 -6.52 -19.28 0.36
C TYR A 278 -7.93 -19.77 0.63
N SER A 279 -8.27 -19.99 1.90
CA SER A 279 -9.63 -20.30 2.33
C SER A 279 -9.89 -19.80 3.74
N GLN A 280 -11.17 -19.57 4.05
CA GLN A 280 -11.64 -19.36 5.41
C GLN A 280 -12.01 -20.66 6.13
N ASP A 281 -12.16 -21.75 5.38
CA ASP A 281 -12.47 -23.08 5.91
C ASP A 281 -11.23 -23.69 6.58
N ALA A 282 -11.43 -24.68 7.43
CA ALA A 282 -10.32 -25.40 8.09
C ALA A 282 -9.57 -26.35 7.12
N SER A 283 -10.23 -26.77 6.06
CA SER A 283 -9.65 -27.59 4.99
C SER A 283 -10.43 -27.42 3.69
N VAL A 284 -9.78 -27.70 2.56
CA VAL A 284 -10.40 -27.66 1.23
C VAL A 284 -10.15 -28.96 0.50
N SER A 285 -11.21 -29.59 0.01
CA SER A 285 -11.10 -30.77 -0.86
C SER A 285 -11.01 -30.33 -2.31
N LEU A 286 -9.96 -30.76 -2.99
CA LEU A 286 -9.71 -30.50 -4.40
C LEU A 286 -10.02 -31.75 -5.21
N GLU A 287 -10.41 -31.57 -6.45
CA GLU A 287 -10.57 -32.63 -7.45
C GLU A 287 -9.42 -32.51 -8.46
N VAL A 288 -8.62 -33.57 -8.59
CA VAL A 288 -7.49 -33.68 -9.51
C VAL A 288 -7.88 -34.57 -10.69
N ASN A 289 -8.04 -33.99 -11.85
CA ASN A 289 -8.45 -34.69 -13.07
C ASN A 289 -7.25 -34.93 -13.96
N TYR A 290 -7.06 -36.17 -14.34
CA TYR A 290 -6.09 -36.59 -15.36
C TYR A 290 -6.77 -36.59 -16.72
N VAL A 291 -6.31 -35.75 -17.64
CA VAL A 291 -6.99 -35.48 -18.90
C VAL A 291 -6.07 -35.86 -20.07
N ASP A 292 -6.61 -36.55 -21.06
CA ASP A 292 -5.87 -36.91 -22.28
C ASP A 292 -5.89 -35.80 -23.33
N SER A 293 -5.23 -36.08 -24.48
CA SER A 293 -5.18 -35.14 -25.61
C SER A 293 -6.52 -34.87 -26.27
N ASN A 294 -7.54 -35.69 -26.02
CA ASN A 294 -8.89 -35.56 -26.54
C ASN A 294 -9.83 -34.86 -25.54
N GLU A 295 -9.28 -34.22 -24.51
CA GLU A 295 -10.03 -33.58 -23.40
C GLU A 295 -10.89 -34.57 -22.58
N SER A 296 -10.58 -35.87 -22.63
CA SER A 296 -11.30 -36.89 -21.86
C SER A 296 -10.63 -37.13 -20.52
N VAL A 297 -11.43 -37.16 -19.45
CA VAL A 297 -10.94 -37.44 -18.09
C VAL A 297 -10.70 -38.93 -17.93
N LYS A 298 -9.45 -39.33 -17.67
CA LYS A 298 -9.05 -40.73 -17.45
C LYS A 298 -9.24 -41.18 -16.02
N LYS A 299 -8.93 -40.31 -15.08
CA LYS A 299 -9.00 -40.57 -13.63
C LYS A 299 -9.33 -39.29 -12.89
N VAL A 300 -9.97 -39.45 -11.76
CA VAL A 300 -10.25 -38.37 -10.80
C VAL A 300 -9.74 -38.79 -9.44
N ASP A 301 -8.87 -38.01 -8.85
CA ASP A 301 -8.44 -38.14 -7.47
C ASP A 301 -8.97 -36.98 -6.61
N HIS A 302 -9.16 -37.20 -5.33
CA HIS A 302 -9.57 -36.21 -4.37
C HIS A 302 -8.45 -35.99 -3.35
N VAL A 303 -8.07 -34.72 -3.16
CA VAL A 303 -7.01 -34.32 -2.24
C VAL A 303 -7.56 -33.27 -1.30
N THR A 304 -7.34 -33.45 0.01
CA THR A 304 -7.77 -32.46 1.01
C THR A 304 -6.56 -31.71 1.53
N ILE A 305 -6.57 -30.38 1.36
CA ILE A 305 -5.54 -29.49 1.85
C ILE A 305 -5.98 -28.89 3.19
N PRO A 306 -5.21 -29.09 4.27
CA PRO A 306 -5.45 -28.39 5.53
C PRO A 306 -5.12 -26.91 5.40
N ILE A 307 -5.91 -26.06 6.06
CA ILE A 307 -5.74 -24.62 6.04
C ILE A 307 -5.27 -24.12 7.40
N TYR A 308 -4.14 -23.47 7.42
CA TYR A 308 -3.58 -22.81 8.60
C TYR A 308 -3.50 -21.30 8.33
N ASN A 309 -4.02 -20.51 9.24
CA ASN A 309 -4.01 -19.03 9.09
C ASN A 309 -4.53 -18.57 7.72
N LYS A 310 -5.63 -19.19 7.24
CA LYS A 310 -6.30 -18.92 5.96
C LYS A 310 -5.53 -19.32 4.70
N MET A 311 -4.41 -19.99 4.85
CA MET A 311 -3.62 -20.49 3.74
C MET A 311 -3.32 -21.96 3.89
N GLY A 312 -3.53 -22.71 2.82
CA GLY A 312 -3.14 -24.10 2.69
C GLY A 312 -2.01 -24.24 1.69
N PHE A 313 -1.09 -25.13 2.01
CA PHE A 313 -0.05 -25.57 1.11
C PHE A 313 0.06 -27.08 1.18
N MET A 314 0.21 -27.71 0.03
CA MET A 314 0.47 -29.12 -0.08
C MET A 314 1.20 -29.41 -1.39
N ASP A 315 2.16 -30.34 -1.33
CA ASP A 315 2.71 -30.96 -2.53
C ASP A 315 1.77 -32.12 -2.93
N ILE A 316 1.00 -31.91 -4.00
CA ILE A 316 0.01 -32.89 -4.48
C ILE A 316 0.75 -33.97 -5.25
N GLY A 317 0.89 -35.13 -4.64
CA GLY A 317 1.41 -36.34 -5.33
C GLY A 317 0.39 -36.84 -6.35
N LEU A 318 0.83 -37.04 -7.58
CA LEU A 318 0.02 -37.57 -8.68
C LEU A 318 0.32 -39.06 -8.90
N ASP A 319 -0.68 -39.79 -9.36
CA ASP A 319 -0.48 -41.17 -9.80
C ASP A 319 0.44 -41.21 -11.01
N SER A 320 1.64 -41.74 -10.85
CA SER A 320 2.72 -41.68 -11.85
C SER A 320 2.35 -42.44 -13.14
N GLU A 321 1.59 -43.54 -13.07
CA GLU A 321 1.19 -44.30 -14.24
C GLU A 321 0.20 -43.52 -15.10
N VAL A 322 -0.80 -42.92 -14.45
CA VAL A 322 -1.83 -42.13 -15.14
C VAL A 322 -1.25 -40.79 -15.60
N PHE A 323 -0.41 -40.15 -14.78
CA PHE A 323 0.30 -38.91 -15.14
C PHE A 323 1.08 -39.06 -16.44
N ASN A 324 1.91 -40.10 -16.58
CA ASN A 324 2.73 -40.34 -17.77
C ASN A 324 1.90 -40.54 -19.05
N SER A 325 0.64 -40.95 -18.90
CA SER A 325 -0.29 -41.12 -20.04
C SER A 325 -1.22 -39.93 -20.25
N SER A 326 -1.19 -38.93 -19.41
CA SER A 326 -2.02 -37.73 -19.49
C SER A 326 -1.34 -36.63 -20.32
N SER A 327 -2.14 -35.76 -20.89
CA SER A 327 -1.71 -34.53 -21.57
C SER A 327 -1.86 -33.31 -20.64
N TYR A 328 -2.85 -33.37 -19.76
CA TYR A 328 -3.15 -32.29 -18.82
C TYR A 328 -3.50 -32.84 -17.45
N ILE A 329 -3.22 -32.04 -16.43
CA ILE A 329 -3.72 -32.20 -15.06
C ILE A 329 -4.55 -30.97 -14.72
N ASP A 330 -5.85 -31.18 -14.44
CA ASP A 330 -6.74 -30.12 -14.01
C ASP A 330 -7.00 -30.23 -12.51
N ILE A 331 -6.57 -29.26 -11.74
CA ILE A 331 -6.88 -29.15 -10.30
C ILE A 331 -8.07 -28.23 -10.15
N LYS A 332 -9.21 -28.79 -9.79
CA LYS A 332 -10.45 -28.04 -9.55
C LYS A 332 -10.56 -27.60 -8.10
N ILE A 333 -10.81 -26.33 -7.91
CA ILE A 333 -11.06 -25.70 -6.61
C ILE A 333 -12.57 -25.48 -6.49
N PRO A 334 -13.25 -25.98 -5.45
CA PRO A 334 -14.67 -25.77 -5.27
C PRO A 334 -15.06 -24.28 -5.40
N GLN A 335 -16.05 -23.99 -6.24
CA GLN A 335 -16.59 -22.64 -6.48
C GLN A 335 -15.61 -21.62 -7.08
N ALA A 336 -14.34 -21.99 -7.35
CA ALA A 336 -13.32 -21.06 -7.83
C ALA A 336 -12.80 -21.37 -9.24
N GLY A 337 -13.18 -22.51 -9.82
CA GLY A 337 -12.71 -22.94 -11.16
C GLY A 337 -11.60 -24.01 -11.07
N TYR A 338 -10.79 -24.08 -12.10
CA TYR A 338 -9.70 -25.05 -12.15
C TYR A 338 -8.40 -24.42 -12.67
N ILE A 339 -7.27 -25.04 -12.32
CA ILE A 339 -5.96 -24.74 -12.84
C ILE A 339 -5.53 -25.92 -13.71
N ARG A 340 -5.13 -25.65 -14.94
CA ARG A 340 -4.63 -26.67 -15.88
C ARG A 340 -3.10 -26.66 -15.94
N TYR A 341 -2.52 -27.83 -15.82
CA TYR A 341 -1.10 -28.08 -16.00
C TYR A 341 -0.88 -28.94 -17.24
N ASN A 342 -0.11 -28.46 -18.21
CA ASN A 342 0.36 -29.26 -19.34
C ASN A 342 1.45 -30.20 -18.89
N VAL A 343 1.30 -31.48 -19.14
CA VAL A 343 2.31 -32.48 -18.82
C VAL A 343 3.38 -32.47 -19.90
N ILE A 344 4.59 -32.07 -19.52
CA ILE A 344 5.74 -32.09 -20.38
C ILE A 344 6.37 -33.49 -20.35
N LYS A 345 6.56 -34.07 -21.48
CA LYS A 345 7.36 -35.27 -21.62
C LYS A 345 8.78 -34.88 -22.03
N PRO A 346 9.79 -35.12 -21.18
CA PRO A 346 11.16 -34.86 -21.57
C PRO A 346 11.49 -35.56 -22.91
N LEU A 347 12.08 -34.80 -23.81
CA LEU A 347 12.39 -35.26 -25.17
C LEU A 347 13.45 -36.38 -25.17
N ASP A 348 14.23 -36.48 -24.11
CA ASP A 348 15.34 -37.43 -23.99
C ASP A 348 15.53 -37.87 -22.53
N ALA A 349 15.79 -39.14 -22.30
CA ALA A 349 16.13 -39.69 -20.98
C ALA A 349 17.41 -39.10 -20.37
N THR A 350 18.21 -38.40 -21.18
CA THR A 350 19.41 -37.68 -20.74
C THR A 350 19.17 -36.22 -20.37
N SER A 351 17.99 -35.67 -20.64
CA SER A 351 17.68 -34.31 -20.24
C SER A 351 17.59 -34.23 -18.73
N ARG A 352 18.47 -33.46 -18.10
CA ARG A 352 18.51 -33.23 -16.66
C ARG A 352 17.47 -32.17 -16.31
N CYS A 353 16.21 -32.60 -16.28
CA CYS A 353 15.13 -31.71 -15.82
C CYS A 353 15.39 -31.25 -14.39
N GLN A 354 15.11 -30.01 -14.12
CA GLN A 354 15.23 -29.45 -12.79
C GLN A 354 14.08 -28.46 -12.51
N ARG A 355 13.43 -28.66 -11.38
CA ARG A 355 12.41 -27.76 -10.88
C ARG A 355 13.02 -26.67 -10.03
N VAL A 356 12.58 -25.44 -10.27
CA VAL A 356 12.88 -24.28 -9.45
C VAL A 356 11.59 -23.83 -8.77
N TYR A 357 11.62 -23.77 -7.46
CA TYR A 357 10.54 -23.30 -6.63
C TYR A 357 10.72 -21.83 -6.29
N TYR A 358 9.64 -21.10 -6.12
CA TYR A 358 9.70 -19.71 -5.73
C TYR A 358 8.41 -19.24 -5.05
N HIS A 359 8.51 -18.21 -4.23
CA HIS A 359 7.33 -17.53 -3.73
C HIS A 359 6.77 -16.61 -4.82
N ASN A 360 5.54 -16.86 -5.22
CA ASN A 360 4.86 -16.09 -6.27
C ASN A 360 4.34 -14.75 -5.77
N SER A 361 3.87 -13.88 -6.68
CA SER A 361 3.33 -12.55 -6.38
C SER A 361 2.08 -12.55 -5.49
N TYR A 362 1.48 -13.70 -5.23
CA TYR A 362 0.34 -13.89 -4.33
C TYR A 362 0.72 -14.48 -2.96
N GLY A 363 2.01 -14.69 -2.72
CA GLY A 363 2.53 -15.26 -1.48
C GLY A 363 2.41 -16.78 -1.37
N GLY A 364 1.94 -17.45 -2.44
CA GLY A 364 1.96 -18.90 -2.54
C GLY A 364 3.29 -19.41 -3.07
N ILE A 365 3.52 -20.72 -2.92
CA ILE A 365 4.63 -21.40 -3.56
C ILE A 365 4.22 -21.78 -4.99
N SER A 366 5.06 -21.44 -5.94
CA SER A 366 4.97 -21.83 -7.34
C SER A 366 6.27 -22.46 -7.79
N PHE A 367 6.25 -23.03 -8.97
CA PHE A 367 7.43 -23.65 -9.54
C PHE A 367 7.57 -23.34 -11.03
N PHE A 368 8.77 -23.53 -11.53
CA PHE A 368 9.08 -23.45 -12.95
C PHE A 368 10.00 -24.61 -13.33
N ASP A 369 9.59 -25.40 -14.33
CA ASP A 369 10.30 -26.59 -14.73
C ASP A 369 11.23 -26.30 -15.91
N PHE A 370 12.53 -26.50 -15.70
CA PHE A 370 13.55 -26.41 -16.73
C PHE A 370 13.84 -27.81 -17.24
N THR A 371 13.45 -28.12 -18.47
CA THR A 371 13.49 -29.44 -19.08
C THR A 371 14.50 -29.52 -20.25
N GLY A 372 15.18 -28.42 -20.55
CA GLY A 372 16.21 -28.33 -21.56
C GLY A 372 17.62 -28.67 -21.03
N GLN A 373 18.61 -28.13 -21.71
CA GLN A 373 20.01 -28.37 -21.36
C GLN A 373 20.39 -27.74 -20.01
N LYS A 374 21.11 -28.50 -19.18
CA LYS A 374 21.74 -28.03 -17.94
C LYS A 374 23.24 -28.07 -18.08
N THR A 375 23.93 -26.99 -17.74
CA THR A 375 25.40 -26.89 -17.72
C THR A 375 25.84 -26.36 -16.36
N GLU A 376 26.85 -27.00 -15.78
CA GLU A 376 27.47 -26.54 -14.53
C GLU A 376 28.92 -26.12 -14.81
N ASN A 377 29.26 -24.90 -14.40
CA ASN A 377 30.61 -24.36 -14.49
C ASN A 377 31.18 -24.20 -13.08
N HIS A 378 32.36 -24.79 -12.87
CA HIS A 378 33.09 -24.69 -11.61
C HIS A 378 34.27 -23.75 -11.80
N LYS A 379 34.25 -22.64 -11.06
CA LYS A 379 35.38 -21.71 -11.01
C LYS A 379 36.07 -21.83 -9.68
N VAL A 380 37.37 -22.08 -9.74
CA VAL A 380 38.19 -22.21 -8.53
C VAL A 380 39.11 -21.00 -8.45
N ASN A 381 38.95 -20.21 -7.42
CA ASN A 381 39.83 -19.10 -7.10
C ASN A 381 40.77 -19.53 -5.97
N ASN A 382 42.08 -19.38 -6.21
CA ASN A 382 43.10 -19.74 -5.23
C ASN A 382 43.93 -18.52 -4.90
N ASP A 383 44.01 -18.20 -3.62
CA ASP A 383 44.99 -17.25 -3.12
C ASP A 383 46.29 -18.01 -2.76
N THR A 384 47.37 -17.58 -3.33
CA THR A 384 48.65 -18.25 -3.16
C THR A 384 49.69 -17.29 -2.59
N TYR A 385 50.65 -17.84 -1.85
CA TYR A 385 51.83 -17.11 -1.48
C TYR A 385 53.09 -17.91 -1.86
N THR A 386 54.15 -17.21 -2.27
CA THR A 386 55.42 -17.80 -2.60
C THR A 386 56.37 -17.71 -1.41
N LYS A 387 56.92 -18.82 -0.98
CA LYS A 387 57.96 -18.85 0.03
C LYS A 387 59.30 -18.52 -0.59
N ASN A 388 60.09 -17.71 0.12
CA ASN A 388 61.49 -17.60 -0.20
C ASN A 388 62.21 -18.89 0.22
N ILE A 389 62.65 -19.67 -0.76
CA ILE A 389 63.42 -20.90 -0.53
C ILE A 389 64.85 -20.48 -0.28
N LEU A 390 65.40 -20.81 0.91
CA LEU A 390 66.81 -20.61 1.18
C LEU A 390 67.61 -21.65 0.40
N SER A 391 68.72 -21.25 -0.17
CA SER A 391 69.59 -22.03 -1.08
C SER A 391 70.25 -23.29 -0.49
N TYR A 392 69.95 -23.66 0.75
CA TYR A 392 70.46 -24.85 1.45
C TYR A 392 69.59 -26.11 1.31
N TYR A 393 68.41 -25.97 0.72
CA TYR A 393 67.44 -27.05 0.62
C TYR A 393 67.39 -27.56 -0.80
N ASP A 394 67.17 -28.85 -0.93
CA ASP A 394 66.89 -29.47 -2.22
C ASP A 394 65.56 -28.96 -2.77
N GLU A 395 65.61 -28.16 -3.82
CA GLU A 395 64.48 -27.51 -4.45
C GLU A 395 63.45 -28.51 -4.97
N SER A 396 63.82 -29.75 -5.23
CA SER A 396 62.92 -30.79 -5.72
C SER A 396 61.88 -31.28 -4.71
N THR A 397 62.08 -30.98 -3.44
CA THR A 397 61.17 -31.40 -2.33
C THR A 397 60.42 -30.26 -1.66
N LEU A 398 60.64 -29.02 -2.09
CA LEU A 398 60.04 -27.84 -1.47
C LEU A 398 58.99 -27.19 -2.38
N GLU A 399 57.78 -27.12 -1.90
CA GLU A 399 56.74 -26.33 -2.53
C GLU A 399 57.08 -24.83 -2.43
N ALA A 400 57.39 -24.20 -3.55
CA ALA A 400 57.68 -22.76 -3.61
C ALA A 400 56.43 -21.91 -3.46
N THR A 401 55.30 -22.41 -3.90
CA THR A 401 54.01 -21.73 -3.85
C THR A 401 53.01 -22.56 -3.04
N LYS A 402 52.37 -21.96 -2.06
CA LYS A 402 51.31 -22.58 -1.26
C LYS A 402 50.00 -21.85 -1.41
N ILE A 403 48.93 -22.63 -1.49
CA ILE A 403 47.56 -22.12 -1.44
C ILE A 403 47.19 -21.91 0.01
N TYR A 404 46.73 -20.72 0.40
CA TYR A 404 46.23 -20.42 1.75
C TYR A 404 44.73 -20.18 1.82
N ASN A 405 44.10 -19.86 0.66
CA ASN A 405 42.66 -19.77 0.53
C ASN A 405 42.24 -20.40 -0.82
N LYS A 406 41.12 -21.11 -0.78
CA LYS A 406 40.54 -21.74 -1.95
C LYS A 406 39.06 -21.58 -1.92
N GLU A 407 38.51 -20.84 -2.87
CA GLU A 407 37.07 -20.64 -3.05
C GLU A 407 36.64 -21.34 -4.34
N THR A 408 35.51 -22.03 -4.26
CA THR A 408 34.90 -22.67 -5.41
C THR A 408 33.53 -22.06 -5.65
N GLU A 409 33.31 -21.44 -6.77
CA GLU A 409 32.04 -20.92 -7.21
C GLU A 409 31.43 -21.90 -8.23
N ILE A 410 30.16 -22.29 -7.99
CA ILE A 410 29.41 -23.16 -8.90
C ILE A 410 28.34 -22.32 -9.56
N THR A 411 28.40 -22.16 -10.85
CA THR A 411 27.40 -21.47 -11.66
C THR A 411 26.66 -22.49 -12.52
N VAL A 412 25.35 -22.49 -12.45
CA VAL A 412 24.46 -23.40 -13.17
C VAL A 412 23.66 -22.61 -14.20
N THR A 413 23.70 -23.06 -15.45
CA THR A 413 22.87 -22.53 -16.54
C THR A 413 21.86 -23.58 -16.97
N MET A 414 20.58 -23.20 -17.01
CA MET A 414 19.47 -24.09 -17.39
C MET A 414 18.57 -23.46 -18.43
N LYS A 415 18.05 -24.31 -19.31
CA LYS A 415 17.06 -23.92 -20.33
C LYS A 415 15.71 -24.55 -20.08
N SER A 416 14.65 -23.82 -20.40
CA SER A 416 13.32 -24.38 -20.44
C SER A 416 13.06 -25.19 -21.71
N HIS A 417 11.89 -25.80 -21.81
CA HIS A 417 11.32 -26.22 -23.09
C HIS A 417 10.74 -25.01 -23.84
N LEU A 418 10.31 -25.23 -25.06
CA LEU A 418 9.55 -24.24 -25.83
C LEU A 418 8.16 -24.06 -25.26
N MET A 419 7.79 -22.85 -24.96
CA MET A 419 6.55 -22.48 -24.27
C MET A 419 5.71 -21.52 -25.11
N GLU A 420 4.40 -21.59 -24.92
CA GLU A 420 3.44 -20.65 -25.52
C GLU A 420 3.57 -19.26 -24.87
N PRO A 421 3.16 -18.19 -25.59
CA PRO A 421 3.23 -16.81 -25.10
C PRO A 421 2.55 -16.59 -23.73
N ASP A 422 1.45 -17.31 -23.51
CA ASP A 422 0.65 -17.19 -22.29
C ASP A 422 1.37 -17.67 -21.02
N ALA A 423 2.41 -18.51 -21.15
CA ALA A 423 3.22 -18.99 -20.02
C ALA A 423 4.31 -17.99 -19.56
N ARG A 424 4.56 -16.92 -20.32
CA ARG A 424 5.65 -15.95 -20.03
C ARG A 424 5.52 -15.27 -18.68
N TRP A 425 4.29 -15.07 -18.21
CA TRP A 425 4.06 -14.49 -16.90
C TRP A 425 4.65 -15.34 -15.75
N GLN A 426 4.62 -16.67 -15.86
CA GLN A 426 5.16 -17.58 -14.84
C GLN A 426 6.67 -17.39 -14.70
N PHE A 427 7.37 -17.24 -15.81
CA PHE A 427 8.79 -16.94 -15.81
C PHE A 427 9.10 -15.56 -15.25
N ASN A 428 8.31 -14.54 -15.60
CA ASN A 428 8.46 -13.20 -15.05
C ASN A 428 8.19 -13.17 -13.53
N ASP A 429 7.27 -13.99 -13.06
CA ASP A 429 6.96 -14.13 -11.63
C ASP A 429 8.12 -14.78 -10.87
N LEU A 430 8.75 -15.82 -11.45
CA LEU A 430 9.98 -16.42 -10.95
C LEU A 430 11.10 -15.38 -10.83
N LEU A 431 11.39 -14.62 -11.90
CA LEU A 431 12.46 -13.62 -11.91
C LEU A 431 12.24 -12.51 -10.89
N GLY A 432 11.00 -12.22 -10.56
CA GLY A 432 10.66 -11.21 -9.58
C GLY A 432 10.65 -11.68 -8.14
N SER A 433 10.79 -12.98 -7.91
CA SER A 433 10.80 -13.54 -6.55
C SER A 433 12.12 -13.28 -5.83
N TYR A 434 12.03 -12.90 -4.56
CA TYR A 434 13.21 -12.77 -3.69
C TYR A 434 13.62 -14.08 -3.03
N ASP A 435 12.77 -15.09 -3.07
CA ASP A 435 13.01 -16.37 -2.42
C ASP A 435 12.82 -17.48 -3.43
N VAL A 436 13.95 -17.95 -3.95
CA VAL A 436 14.04 -18.95 -5.03
C VAL A 436 14.92 -20.08 -4.56
N TRP A 437 14.48 -21.32 -4.78
CA TRP A 437 15.23 -22.50 -4.40
C TRP A 437 15.01 -23.67 -5.37
N THR A 438 15.84 -24.66 -5.27
CA THR A 438 15.71 -25.91 -6.01
C THR A 438 15.93 -27.09 -5.07
N ASN A 439 15.25 -28.20 -5.33
CA ASN A 439 15.43 -29.42 -4.56
C ASN A 439 16.42 -30.35 -5.29
N ILE A 440 17.43 -30.80 -4.58
CA ILE A 440 18.42 -31.77 -5.08
C ILE A 440 18.48 -32.92 -4.06
N ASN A 441 18.05 -34.10 -4.47
CA ASN A 441 18.04 -35.30 -3.64
C ASN A 441 17.31 -35.13 -2.30
N GLY A 442 16.20 -34.38 -2.29
CA GLY A 442 15.39 -34.15 -1.10
C GLY A 442 15.87 -33.01 -0.21
N VAL A 443 16.92 -32.28 -0.61
CA VAL A 443 17.44 -31.12 0.11
C VAL A 443 17.17 -29.86 -0.69
N ASP A 444 16.60 -28.84 -0.04
CA ASP A 444 16.33 -27.54 -0.65
C ASP A 444 17.56 -26.64 -0.58
N TYR A 445 17.99 -26.18 -1.75
CA TYR A 445 19.10 -25.25 -1.91
C TYR A 445 18.59 -23.91 -2.38
N LYS A 446 18.80 -22.86 -1.61
CA LYS A 446 18.54 -21.51 -2.06
C LYS A 446 19.48 -21.11 -3.18
N ILE A 447 18.91 -20.47 -4.21
CA ILE A 447 19.65 -20.03 -5.40
C ILE A 447 19.47 -18.53 -5.62
N ILE A 448 20.48 -17.93 -6.24
CA ILE A 448 20.48 -16.53 -6.66
C ILE A 448 20.59 -16.53 -8.19
N ILE A 449 19.52 -16.09 -8.87
CA ILE A 449 19.53 -15.93 -10.32
C ILE A 449 20.41 -14.74 -10.66
N THR A 450 21.50 -14.97 -11.38
CA THR A 450 22.50 -13.95 -11.74
C THR A 450 22.31 -13.42 -13.15
N ASP A 451 21.71 -14.22 -14.04
CA ASP A 451 21.41 -13.82 -15.40
C ASP A 451 20.18 -14.56 -15.94
N CYS A 452 19.50 -13.94 -16.90
CA CYS A 452 18.37 -14.56 -17.59
C CYS A 452 18.31 -14.11 -19.05
N LYS A 453 17.84 -15.01 -19.91
CA LYS A 453 17.60 -14.74 -21.32
C LYS A 453 16.29 -15.36 -21.76
N VAL A 454 15.57 -14.67 -22.63
CA VAL A 454 14.37 -15.17 -23.31
C VAL A 454 14.61 -15.10 -24.81
N ASP A 455 14.58 -16.24 -25.45
CA ASP A 455 14.68 -16.36 -26.90
C ASP A 455 13.28 -16.62 -27.47
N GLU A 456 12.79 -15.70 -28.29
CA GLU A 456 11.46 -15.77 -28.90
C GLU A 456 11.59 -16.12 -30.38
N THR A 457 10.84 -17.12 -30.82
CA THR A 457 10.80 -17.52 -32.24
C THR A 457 9.85 -16.62 -33.03
N THR A 458 9.94 -16.64 -34.35
CA THR A 458 9.01 -15.89 -35.25
C THR A 458 7.56 -16.30 -35.12
N THR A 459 7.27 -17.45 -34.51
CA THR A 459 5.90 -17.94 -34.24
C THR A 459 5.36 -17.52 -32.88
N GLY A 460 6.13 -16.75 -32.10
CA GLY A 460 5.74 -16.31 -30.74
C GLY A 460 6.00 -17.36 -29.66
N VAL A 461 6.51 -18.53 -30.00
CA VAL A 461 6.97 -19.53 -29.03
C VAL A 461 8.33 -19.11 -28.46
N TRP A 462 8.55 -19.29 -27.19
CA TRP A 462 9.74 -18.82 -26.51
C TRP A 462 10.41 -19.89 -25.64
N GLU A 463 11.70 -19.71 -25.42
CA GLU A 463 12.51 -20.50 -24.50
C GLU A 463 13.17 -19.58 -23.48
N ALA A 464 13.19 -19.99 -22.22
CA ALA A 464 13.85 -19.27 -21.15
C ALA A 464 15.19 -19.95 -20.78
N THR A 465 16.19 -19.13 -20.53
CA THR A 465 17.46 -19.55 -19.96
C THR A 465 17.69 -18.76 -18.67
N ILE A 466 18.09 -19.45 -17.61
CA ILE A 466 18.56 -18.80 -16.39
C ILE A 466 19.96 -19.26 -16.05
N THR A 467 20.73 -18.37 -15.44
CA THR A 467 22.01 -18.68 -14.80
C THR A 467 21.89 -18.31 -13.32
N TYR A 468 22.29 -19.22 -12.46
CA TYR A 468 22.23 -19.02 -11.03
C TYR A 468 23.44 -19.57 -10.28
N THR A 469 23.66 -19.10 -9.08
CA THR A 469 24.60 -19.64 -8.09
C THR A 469 23.85 -20.10 -6.86
N TYR A 470 24.43 -21.01 -6.10
CA TYR A 470 23.88 -21.40 -4.82
C TYR A 470 24.16 -20.32 -3.77
N SER A 471 23.16 -20.05 -2.92
CA SER A 471 23.27 -19.03 -1.84
C SER A 471 24.21 -19.46 -0.71
N TYR A 472 24.57 -20.73 -0.67
CA TYR A 472 25.53 -21.31 0.28
C TYR A 472 26.50 -22.20 -0.46
N ILE A 473 27.72 -22.02 -0.14
CA ILE A 473 28.76 -23.02 -0.30
C ILE A 473 29.56 -23.03 0.99
#